data_862b472dae154a4859184aae6a89943e
#
_entry.id   862b472dae154a4859184aae6a89943e
#
_cell.length_a   1.000
_cell.length_b   1.000
_cell.length_c   1.000
_cell.angle_alpha   90.00
_cell.angle_beta   90.00
_cell.angle_gamma   90.00
#
_symmetry.space_group_name_H-M   'P 1'
#
loop_
_entity.id
_entity.type
_entity.pdbx_description
1 polymer ?
#
loop_
_entity_poly.entity_id
_entity_poly.type
_entity_poly.pdbx_seq_one_letter_code
_entity_poly.pdbx_strand_id
1 'polypeptide(L)'
;MNKLAFIGGTGVYDSGILSDIRSEIINTPFGQAVCQIGYFKGKEIVFLARHGTGHTIPPHKINYRANIYALKMLEVSSIVSTPEVGSLNPEYKPGELVLIDQFLDMTKSRNGTFFDGELRGVAHIDVTNPYCQTLRNVIIQAGMKNEITIHPNGTYICTE
;
A
#
# COMPACT_ATOMS: atom_id res chain seq x y z
N MET A 1 7.81 -18.58 2.76
CA MET A 1 6.48 -18.26 3.35
C MET A 1 5.97 -16.98 2.69
N ASN A 2 4.67 -16.89 2.41
CA ASN A 2 4.12 -15.67 1.81
C ASN A 2 4.01 -14.59 2.90
N LYS A 3 4.89 -13.58 2.85
CA LYS A 3 4.88 -12.45 3.78
C LYS A 3 3.96 -11.36 3.22
N LEU A 4 3.05 -10.87 4.06
CA LEU A 4 2.09 -9.82 3.72
C LEU A 4 2.52 -8.48 4.33
N ALA A 5 2.39 -7.41 3.56
CA ALA A 5 2.54 -6.06 4.08
C ALA A 5 1.25 -5.26 3.96
N PHE A 6 1.07 -4.36 4.92
CA PHE A 6 0.07 -3.30 4.86
C PHE A 6 0.75 -1.94 4.75
N ILE A 7 0.31 -1.14 3.77
CA ILE A 7 0.69 0.27 3.69
C ILE A 7 -0.52 1.09 4.14
N GLY A 8 -0.42 1.66 5.34
CA GLY A 8 -1.52 2.42 5.95
C GLY A 8 -1.37 3.93 5.84
N GLY A 9 -2.50 4.62 5.88
CA GLY A 9 -2.63 6.05 6.14
C GLY A 9 -3.03 6.30 7.59
N THR A 10 -3.47 7.54 7.88
CA THR A 10 -4.02 7.95 9.18
C THR A 10 -5.16 7.00 9.58
N GLY A 11 -5.21 6.60 10.84
CA GLY A 11 -6.25 5.68 11.34
C GLY A 11 -5.95 4.18 11.22
N VAL A 12 -4.95 3.78 10.41
CA VAL A 12 -4.54 2.38 10.28
C VAL A 12 -3.21 2.11 11.01
N TYR A 13 -2.74 3.06 11.81
CA TYR A 13 -1.48 2.95 12.54
C TYR A 13 -1.58 2.14 13.83
N ASP A 14 -2.80 1.82 14.27
CA ASP A 14 -2.95 1.02 15.48
C ASP A 14 -2.71 -0.44 15.16
N SER A 15 -1.47 -0.84 15.41
CA SER A 15 -1.03 -2.22 15.32
C SER A 15 -1.51 -3.08 16.51
N GLY A 16 -2.52 -2.65 17.26
CA GLY A 16 -3.05 -3.38 18.43
C GLY A 16 -3.48 -4.82 18.13
N ILE A 17 -3.59 -5.18 16.84
CA ILE A 17 -3.83 -6.56 16.40
C ILE A 17 -2.55 -7.39 16.25
N LEU A 18 -1.36 -6.77 16.28
CA LEU A 18 -0.07 -7.44 16.11
C LEU A 18 0.57 -7.66 17.49
N SER A 19 1.21 -8.81 17.68
CA SER A 19 2.10 -9.09 18.81
C SER A 19 3.56 -8.89 18.42
N ASP A 20 4.44 -8.73 19.43
CA ASP A 20 5.90 -8.69 19.29
C ASP A 20 6.38 -7.65 18.24
N ILE A 21 5.82 -6.46 18.29
CA ILE A 21 6.10 -5.41 17.32
C ILE A 21 7.51 -4.86 17.52
N ARG A 22 8.27 -4.82 16.44
CA ARG A 22 9.55 -4.12 16.35
C ARG A 22 9.57 -3.14 15.20
N SER A 23 10.27 -2.03 15.37
CA SER A 23 10.48 -1.03 14.32
C SER A 23 11.86 -1.25 13.69
N GLU A 24 11.92 -1.29 12.38
CA GLU A 24 13.16 -1.43 11.63
C GLU A 24 13.33 -0.30 10.61
N ILE A 25 14.54 0.27 10.55
CA ILE A 25 14.94 1.22 9.52
C ILE A 25 15.61 0.45 8.40
N ILE A 26 15.02 0.42 7.24
CA ILE A 26 15.54 -0.27 6.06
C ILE A 26 16.24 0.74 5.16
N ASN A 27 17.55 0.56 4.98
CA ASN A 27 18.34 1.37 4.05
C ASN A 27 18.20 0.81 2.64
N THR A 28 17.65 1.60 1.74
CA THR A 28 17.47 1.23 0.34
C THR A 28 18.31 2.12 -0.58
N PRO A 29 18.53 1.74 -1.85
CA PRO A 29 19.18 2.62 -2.83
C PRO A 29 18.45 3.95 -3.06
N PHE A 30 17.19 4.05 -2.65
CA PHE A 30 16.34 5.24 -2.83
C PHE A 30 16.18 6.04 -1.54
N GLY A 31 16.86 5.68 -0.46
CA GLY A 31 16.76 6.28 0.86
C GLY A 31 16.21 5.31 1.89
N GLN A 32 15.91 5.83 3.07
CA GLN A 32 15.43 5.04 4.20
C GLN A 32 13.90 4.90 4.18
N ALA A 33 13.43 3.73 4.64
CA ALA A 33 12.04 3.49 4.99
C ALA A 33 11.95 2.89 6.39
N VAL A 34 10.90 3.24 7.14
CA VAL A 34 10.63 2.69 8.46
C VAL A 34 9.48 1.70 8.35
N CYS A 35 9.73 0.47 8.76
CA CYS A 35 8.74 -0.60 8.79
C CYS A 35 8.52 -1.07 10.22
N GLN A 36 7.27 -1.36 10.56
CA GLN A 36 6.94 -2.10 11.78
C GLN A 36 6.70 -3.56 11.39
N ILE A 37 7.30 -4.47 12.12
CA ILE A 37 7.20 -5.91 11.88
C ILE A 37 6.64 -6.54 13.14
N GLY A 38 5.61 -7.34 13.02
CA GLY A 38 4.97 -8.02 14.13
C GLY A 38 4.29 -9.31 13.67
N TYR A 39 3.55 -9.95 14.58
CA TYR A 39 2.89 -11.22 14.29
C TYR A 39 1.38 -11.11 14.43
N PHE A 40 0.65 -11.67 13.50
CA PHE A 40 -0.79 -11.88 13.57
C PHE A 40 -1.10 -13.36 13.36
N LYS A 41 -1.67 -14.02 14.38
CA LYS A 41 -1.97 -15.46 14.36
C LYS A 41 -0.77 -16.32 13.89
N GLY A 42 0.43 -15.99 14.41
CA GLY A 42 1.68 -16.71 14.12
C GLY A 42 2.29 -16.42 12.74
N LYS A 43 1.73 -15.50 11.96
CA LYS A 43 2.29 -15.06 10.67
C LYS A 43 2.94 -13.70 10.83
N GLU A 44 4.18 -13.57 10.31
CA GLU A 44 4.86 -12.29 10.29
C GLU A 44 4.18 -11.33 9.30
N ILE A 45 3.85 -10.13 9.77
CA ILE A 45 3.23 -9.06 9.01
C ILE A 45 4.14 -7.84 9.05
N VAL A 46 4.31 -7.21 7.91
CA VAL A 46 5.01 -5.92 7.80
C VAL A 46 3.98 -4.80 7.70
N PHE A 47 4.16 -3.77 8.48
CA PHE A 47 3.33 -2.57 8.45
C PHE A 47 4.19 -1.35 8.10
N LEU A 48 3.76 -0.56 7.13
CA LEU A 48 4.44 0.65 6.69
C LEU A 48 3.49 1.84 6.76
N ALA A 49 3.82 2.79 7.65
CA ALA A 49 3.14 4.07 7.76
C ALA A 49 3.65 5.03 6.68
N ARG A 50 2.93 5.19 5.54
CA ARG A 50 3.43 6.00 4.42
C ARG A 50 3.67 7.47 4.77
N HIS A 51 2.94 8.02 5.74
CA HIS A 51 3.12 9.39 6.23
C HIS A 51 4.07 9.51 7.42
N GLY A 52 4.82 8.43 7.74
CA GLY A 52 5.64 8.34 8.94
C GLY A 52 4.83 8.19 10.23
N THR A 53 5.49 7.84 11.31
CA THR A 53 4.86 7.75 12.63
C THR A 53 4.36 9.14 13.06
N GLY A 54 3.09 9.23 13.45
CA GLY A 54 2.49 10.50 13.85
C GLY A 54 2.12 11.42 12.67
N HIS A 55 2.05 10.90 11.44
CA HIS A 55 1.61 11.65 10.25
C HIS A 55 2.48 12.91 9.97
N THR A 56 3.79 12.74 10.03
CA THR A 56 4.76 13.83 9.91
C THR A 56 5.20 14.11 8.47
N ILE A 57 4.93 13.22 7.52
CA ILE A 57 5.38 13.31 6.13
C ILE A 57 4.19 13.68 5.23
N PRO A 58 4.17 14.88 4.63
CA PRO A 58 3.12 15.26 3.69
C PRO A 58 3.18 14.42 2.40
N PRO A 59 2.06 14.25 1.66
CA PRO A 59 1.96 13.36 0.52
C PRO A 59 3.05 13.54 -0.55
N HIS A 60 3.41 14.78 -0.88
CA HIS A 60 4.42 15.11 -1.89
C HIS A 60 5.87 14.87 -1.43
N LYS A 61 6.09 14.58 -0.15
CA LYS A 61 7.42 14.25 0.44
C LYS A 61 7.61 12.78 0.74
N ILE A 62 6.59 11.96 0.53
CA ILE A 62 6.69 10.51 0.74
C ILE A 62 7.69 9.93 -0.26
N ASN A 63 8.66 9.17 0.25
CA ASN A 63 9.59 8.43 -0.59
C ASN A 63 8.98 7.07 -0.99
N TYR A 64 8.11 7.10 -2.01
CA TYR A 64 7.41 5.90 -2.48
C TYR A 64 8.36 4.80 -2.94
N ARG A 65 9.47 5.17 -3.63
CA ARG A 65 10.48 4.20 -4.10
C ARG A 65 11.17 3.50 -2.94
N ALA A 66 11.61 4.23 -1.93
CA ALA A 66 12.23 3.64 -0.75
C ALA A 66 11.24 2.71 -0.02
N ASN A 67 9.98 3.13 0.15
CA ASN A 67 8.95 2.36 0.82
C ASN A 67 8.70 1.00 0.14
N ILE A 68 8.47 1.00 -1.17
CA ILE A 68 8.23 -0.25 -1.91
C ILE A 68 9.48 -1.12 -1.98
N TYR A 69 10.65 -0.49 -2.13
CA TYR A 69 11.91 -1.24 -2.17
C TYR A 69 12.25 -1.91 -0.83
N ALA A 70 11.96 -1.24 0.28
CA ALA A 70 12.11 -1.82 1.62
C ALA A 70 11.24 -3.07 1.80
N LEU A 71 9.97 -3.04 1.35
CA LEU A 71 9.10 -4.20 1.39
C LEU A 71 9.66 -5.36 0.54
N LYS A 72 10.27 -5.06 -0.60
CA LYS A 72 10.98 -6.06 -1.40
C LYS A 72 12.18 -6.65 -0.65
N MET A 73 12.98 -5.83 0.01
CA MET A 73 14.13 -6.32 0.81
C MET A 73 13.70 -7.19 1.99
N LEU A 74 12.51 -6.93 2.54
CA LEU A 74 11.90 -7.74 3.59
C LEU A 74 11.21 -9.00 3.05
N GLU A 75 11.35 -9.31 1.76
CA GLU A 75 10.76 -10.48 1.10
C GLU A 75 9.23 -10.51 1.15
N VAL A 76 8.60 -9.33 1.17
CA VAL A 76 7.14 -9.22 1.08
C VAL A 76 6.66 -9.71 -0.28
N SER A 77 5.69 -10.61 -0.29
CA SER A 77 5.11 -11.20 -1.51
C SER A 77 3.79 -10.56 -1.91
N SER A 78 3.10 -9.92 -0.97
CA SER A 78 1.80 -9.29 -1.20
C SER A 78 1.68 -8.00 -0.40
N ILE A 79 1.10 -6.97 -1.00
CA ILE A 79 0.89 -5.66 -0.37
C ILE A 79 -0.59 -5.31 -0.45
N VAL A 80 -1.16 -4.91 0.69
CA VAL A 80 -2.48 -4.28 0.77
C VAL A 80 -2.27 -2.82 1.19
N SER A 81 -2.77 -1.88 0.39
CA SER A 81 -2.70 -0.46 0.71
C SER A 81 -4.11 0.08 1.00
N THR A 82 -4.22 0.89 2.05
CA THR A 82 -5.49 1.43 2.52
C THR A 82 -5.44 2.97 2.54
N PRO A 83 -5.58 3.64 1.38
CA PRO A 83 -5.74 5.09 1.34
C PRO A 83 -7.16 5.50 1.69
N GLU A 84 -7.30 6.63 2.37
CA GLU A 84 -8.56 7.36 2.49
C GLU A 84 -8.66 8.32 1.30
N VAL A 85 -9.84 8.38 0.68
CA VAL A 85 -10.08 9.17 -0.54
C VAL A 85 -11.45 9.86 -0.50
N GLY A 86 -11.58 10.98 -1.21
CA GLY A 86 -12.88 11.54 -1.55
C GLY A 86 -13.51 10.76 -2.71
N SER A 87 -14.76 10.34 -2.56
CA SER A 87 -15.48 9.68 -3.64
C SER A 87 -15.98 10.68 -4.68
N LEU A 88 -15.74 10.38 -5.97
CA LEU A 88 -16.37 11.05 -7.10
C LEU A 88 -17.59 10.29 -7.62
N ASN A 89 -17.88 9.11 -7.06
CA ASN A 89 -19.04 8.32 -7.38
C ASN A 89 -20.08 8.47 -6.27
N PRO A 90 -21.29 9.00 -6.56
CA PRO A 90 -22.34 9.23 -5.55
C PRO A 90 -22.89 7.93 -4.95
N GLU A 91 -22.70 6.78 -5.62
CA GLU A 91 -23.09 5.48 -5.12
C GLU A 91 -22.18 4.96 -4.00
N TYR A 92 -20.96 5.51 -3.86
CA TYR A 92 -20.00 5.11 -2.82
C TYR A 92 -20.06 6.10 -1.66
N LYS A 93 -20.59 5.63 -0.53
CA LYS A 93 -20.83 6.46 0.65
C LYS A 93 -19.60 6.56 1.55
N PRO A 94 -19.46 7.62 2.34
CA PRO A 94 -18.41 7.71 3.35
C PRO A 94 -18.41 6.48 4.29
N GLY A 95 -17.20 5.95 4.52
CA GLY A 95 -16.98 4.77 5.36
C GLY A 95 -17.09 3.43 4.63
N GLU A 96 -17.50 3.41 3.36
CA GLU A 96 -17.52 2.19 2.55
C GLU A 96 -16.15 1.86 1.99
N LEU A 97 -15.92 0.57 1.74
CA LEU A 97 -14.67 0.08 1.16
C LEU A 97 -14.84 -0.13 -0.35
N VAL A 98 -13.87 0.37 -1.11
CA VAL A 98 -13.80 0.16 -2.57
C VAL A 98 -12.51 -0.59 -2.89
N LEU A 99 -12.64 -1.76 -3.47
CA LEU A 99 -11.52 -2.55 -3.93
C LEU A 99 -11.18 -2.19 -5.38
N ILE A 100 -10.26 -1.24 -5.53
CA ILE A 100 -9.92 -0.68 -6.85
C ILE A 100 -9.35 -1.74 -7.80
N ASP A 101 -9.62 -1.59 -9.10
CA ASP A 101 -9.14 -2.44 -10.18
C ASP A 101 -8.30 -1.68 -11.21
N GLN A 102 -8.33 -0.34 -11.17
CA GLN A 102 -7.54 0.52 -12.04
C GLN A 102 -7.13 1.81 -11.32
N PHE A 103 -6.13 2.50 -11.87
CA PHE A 103 -5.71 3.80 -11.39
C PHE A 103 -5.38 4.76 -12.53
N LEU A 104 -5.46 6.06 -12.22
CA LEU A 104 -5.00 7.16 -13.05
C LEU A 104 -4.01 7.99 -12.21
N ASP A 105 -2.75 7.98 -12.61
CA ASP A 105 -1.73 8.82 -11.97
C ASP A 105 -1.58 10.12 -12.75
N MET A 106 -2.06 11.22 -12.17
CA MET A 106 -1.92 12.56 -12.71
C MET A 106 -0.89 13.40 -11.95
N THR A 107 -0.10 12.78 -11.10
CA THR A 107 0.98 13.46 -10.39
C THR A 107 2.13 13.78 -11.35
N LYS A 108 2.83 14.91 -11.11
CA LYS A 108 3.91 15.40 -11.98
C LYS A 108 5.23 15.56 -11.25
N SER A 109 5.19 15.84 -9.95
CA SER A 109 6.39 16.15 -9.16
C SER A 109 6.98 14.94 -8.45
N ARG A 110 6.37 13.76 -8.56
CA ARG A 110 6.78 12.55 -7.86
C ARG A 110 7.59 11.61 -8.74
N ASN A 111 8.59 10.95 -8.13
CA ASN A 111 9.31 9.87 -8.79
C ASN A 111 8.41 8.63 -8.90
N GLY A 112 7.73 8.45 -10.03
CA GLY A 112 6.75 7.38 -10.28
C GLY A 112 7.34 6.07 -10.82
N THR A 113 8.68 5.98 -10.99
CA THR A 113 9.30 4.79 -11.59
C THR A 113 10.58 4.39 -10.87
N PHE A 114 10.89 3.08 -10.93
CA PHE A 114 12.19 2.52 -10.58
C PHE A 114 13.17 2.48 -11.77
N PHE A 115 12.67 2.73 -12.98
CA PHE A 115 13.40 2.58 -14.24
C PHE A 115 13.64 3.96 -14.85
N ASP A 116 14.41 4.77 -14.14
CA ASP A 116 14.73 6.16 -14.49
C ASP A 116 15.96 6.31 -15.41
N GLY A 117 16.54 5.19 -15.84
CA GLY A 117 17.74 5.18 -16.69
C GLY A 117 19.06 5.15 -15.91
N GLU A 118 19.04 5.39 -14.61
CA GLU A 118 20.26 5.44 -13.79
C GLU A 118 20.64 4.05 -13.23
N LEU A 119 19.94 3.62 -12.16
CA LEU A 119 20.30 2.38 -11.46
C LEU A 119 19.79 1.11 -12.16
N ARG A 120 18.70 1.18 -12.91
CA ARG A 120 17.99 0.01 -13.45
C ARG A 120 17.69 0.09 -14.94
N GLY A 121 18.25 1.07 -15.64
CA GLY A 121 17.99 1.27 -17.05
C GLY A 121 16.54 1.67 -17.33
N VAL A 122 16.03 1.36 -18.50
CA VAL A 122 14.68 1.69 -18.96
C VAL A 122 13.87 0.39 -19.09
N ALA A 123 12.65 0.40 -18.58
CA ALA A 123 11.69 -0.70 -18.78
C ALA A 123 10.28 -0.13 -18.98
N HIS A 124 9.54 -0.77 -19.88
CA HIS A 124 8.11 -0.52 -20.07
C HIS A 124 7.32 -1.60 -19.33
N ILE A 125 6.49 -1.17 -18.39
CA ILE A 125 5.69 -2.08 -17.54
C ILE A 125 4.25 -2.06 -18.02
N ASP A 126 3.70 -3.24 -18.30
CA ASP A 126 2.27 -3.37 -18.58
C ASP A 126 1.45 -3.14 -17.31
N VAL A 127 0.55 -2.17 -17.37
CA VAL A 127 -0.38 -1.81 -16.30
C VAL A 127 -1.84 -2.02 -16.70
N THR A 128 -2.10 -2.91 -17.68
CA THR A 128 -3.46 -3.27 -18.10
C THR A 128 -4.26 -3.85 -16.92
N ASN A 129 -3.61 -4.68 -16.11
CA ASN A 129 -4.19 -5.24 -14.88
C ASN A 129 -3.24 -4.97 -13.70
N PRO A 130 -3.26 -3.76 -13.13
CA PRO A 130 -2.25 -3.33 -12.16
C PRO A 130 -2.38 -3.99 -10.78
N TYR A 131 -3.53 -4.58 -10.47
CA TYR A 131 -3.80 -5.20 -9.18
C TYR A 131 -3.93 -6.71 -9.28
N CYS A 132 -3.40 -7.42 -8.27
CA CYS A 132 -3.42 -8.87 -8.20
C CYS A 132 -4.85 -9.41 -8.05
N GLN A 133 -5.38 -10.05 -9.07
CA GLN A 133 -6.75 -10.59 -9.08
C GLN A 133 -6.97 -11.64 -7.99
N THR A 134 -5.97 -12.48 -7.71
CA THR A 134 -6.06 -13.48 -6.64
C THR A 134 -6.25 -12.81 -5.27
N LEU A 135 -5.46 -11.76 -4.97
CA LEU A 135 -5.58 -11.05 -3.70
C LEU A 135 -6.91 -10.30 -3.60
N ARG A 136 -7.37 -9.70 -4.70
CA ARG A 136 -8.68 -9.05 -4.78
C ARG A 136 -9.82 -10.02 -4.45
N ASN A 137 -9.79 -11.22 -5.04
CA ASN A 137 -10.79 -12.25 -4.77
C ASN A 137 -10.78 -12.68 -3.29
N VAL A 138 -9.60 -12.84 -2.69
CA VAL A 138 -9.47 -13.16 -1.25
C VAL A 138 -10.11 -12.06 -0.38
N ILE A 139 -9.87 -10.78 -0.71
CA ILE A 139 -10.42 -9.66 0.05
C ILE A 139 -11.95 -9.60 -0.08
N ILE A 140 -12.51 -9.81 -1.28
CA ILE A 140 -13.95 -9.86 -1.51
C ILE A 140 -14.59 -10.97 -0.68
N GLN A 141 -14.03 -12.17 -0.71
CA GLN A 141 -14.53 -13.31 0.06
C GLN A 141 -14.45 -13.05 1.58
N ALA A 142 -13.38 -12.40 2.03
CA ALA A 142 -13.24 -12.00 3.42
C ALA A 142 -14.31 -10.97 3.82
N GLY A 143 -14.62 -10.01 2.96
CA GLY A 143 -15.70 -9.05 3.18
C GLY A 143 -17.06 -9.75 3.33
N MET A 144 -17.39 -10.64 2.40
CA MET A 144 -18.66 -11.42 2.44
C MET A 144 -18.77 -12.24 3.73
N LYS A 145 -17.69 -12.91 4.13
CA LYS A 145 -17.66 -13.75 5.35
C LYS A 145 -17.85 -12.95 6.64
N ASN A 146 -17.45 -11.68 6.66
CA ASN A 146 -17.53 -10.82 7.83
C ASN A 146 -18.65 -9.76 7.72
N GLU A 147 -19.54 -9.89 6.75
CA GLU A 147 -20.67 -8.97 6.52
C GLU A 147 -20.22 -7.52 6.29
N ILE A 148 -19.02 -7.34 5.71
CA ILE A 148 -18.48 -6.03 5.36
C ILE A 148 -18.76 -5.76 3.88
N THR A 149 -19.45 -4.67 3.61
CA THR A 149 -19.71 -4.22 2.25
C THR A 149 -18.43 -3.73 1.59
N ILE A 150 -18.04 -4.37 0.49
CA ILE A 150 -16.91 -3.97 -0.34
C ILE A 150 -17.40 -3.81 -1.77
N HIS A 151 -17.26 -2.61 -2.33
CA HIS A 151 -17.46 -2.39 -3.76
C HIS A 151 -16.31 -3.05 -4.53
N PRO A 152 -16.60 -4.00 -5.45
CA PRO A 152 -15.54 -4.86 -6.01
C PRO A 152 -14.69 -4.18 -7.07
N ASN A 153 -15.10 -3.01 -7.58
CA ASN A 153 -14.40 -2.29 -8.64
C ASN A 153 -14.36 -0.80 -8.35
N GLY A 154 -13.37 -0.12 -8.91
CA GLY A 154 -13.26 1.32 -8.86
C GLY A 154 -11.91 1.79 -9.39
N THR A 155 -11.90 2.93 -10.06
CA THR A 155 -10.66 3.57 -10.53
C THR A 155 -10.20 4.60 -9.52
N TYR A 156 -8.98 4.44 -9.02
CA TYR A 156 -8.35 5.41 -8.15
C TYR A 156 -7.65 6.48 -8.98
N ILE A 157 -7.91 7.77 -8.70
CA ILE A 157 -7.19 8.87 -9.32
C ILE A 157 -6.34 9.59 -8.28
N CYS A 158 -5.08 9.85 -8.61
CA CYS A 158 -4.18 10.67 -7.80
C CYS A 158 -3.82 11.93 -8.56
N THR A 159 -4.06 13.09 -7.94
CA THR A 159 -3.72 14.43 -8.47
C THR A 159 -2.79 15.16 -7.50
N GLU A 160 -2.19 16.26 -7.96
CA GLU A 160 -1.46 17.26 -7.17
C GLU A 160 -2.16 18.58 -7.15
#